data_672f34faca22ddbdd386c3cf0a23a9bb
#
_entry.id   672f34faca22ddbdd386c3cf0a23a9bb
#
_cell.length_a   1.000
_cell.length_b   1.000
_cell.length_c   1.000
_cell.angle_alpha   90.00
_cell.angle_beta   90.00
_cell.angle_gamma   90.00
#
_symmetry.space_group_name_H-M   'P 1'
#
loop_
_entity.id
_entity.type
_entity.pdbx_description
1 polymer ?
#
loop_
_entity_poly.entity_id
_entity_poly.type
_entity_poly.pdbx_seq_one_letter_code
_entity_poly.pdbx_strand_id
1 'polypeptide(L)'
;MKVTFLTAGTGSYHCGACMRDNTLVAALHRDGHEVALLPMYLPMQLDEESPPQERRVPIFFGGINVYLQNKFAFFRHTPRWVDALLNGAGLLRKAASRSHMTSPRDQGEICLAMLRVEQSRFTKELEKLIDWLAVHEQPECIALSTTLFAGMTKELKKRLGDIPVIAFFQGEDTFLDSLPEPYRTGCWDEMKERLVECEMLIAPSRFYAGLMSKRLGISQEKIEVLPHGINLEGYGRQPSDGPKAIGYLSRMCRDKGLGDMVDAYLLFQAKGNFPECRLKIAGSCPPGDEPFVKEQKQKIETAGLSHLVDWKPNVSREEKARFLGSLTIFSAPMRYAEAFGLCLVEAMASGVPVVNPGGSTFEEIALITGGGKTVSPGGPGLLACAWEELLTNPEEATAMGERGRRGVEEHYSVKAMKDGFLKLAQRACAKTASRQP
;
A
#
# COMPACT_ATOMS: atom_id res chain seq x y z
N MET A 1 5.83 22.74 11.09
CA MET A 1 4.60 21.97 11.39
C MET A 1 5.00 20.65 12.01
N LYS A 2 4.31 20.27 13.08
CA LYS A 2 4.58 19.04 13.83
C LYS A 2 3.49 18.01 13.54
N VAL A 3 3.83 16.92 12.83
CA VAL A 3 2.89 15.92 12.37
C VAL A 3 3.24 14.54 12.90
N THR A 4 2.28 13.85 13.48
CA THR A 4 2.44 12.46 13.90
C THR A 4 1.64 11.52 13.00
N PHE A 5 2.32 10.57 12.38
CA PHE A 5 1.74 9.50 11.58
C PHE A 5 1.52 8.26 12.45
N LEU A 6 0.27 7.77 12.49
CA LEU A 6 -0.08 6.49 13.10
C LEU A 6 -0.19 5.45 11.99
N THR A 7 0.80 4.56 11.89
CA THR A 7 0.88 3.55 10.83
C THR A 7 0.69 2.13 11.39
N ALA A 8 0.17 1.21 10.58
CA ALA A 8 -0.14 -0.14 11.06
C ALA A 8 1.13 -0.90 11.53
N GLY A 9 2.19 -0.88 10.72
CA GLY A 9 3.34 -1.76 10.92
C GLY A 9 3.00 -3.21 10.58
N THR A 10 3.79 -3.88 9.76
CA THR A 10 3.48 -5.22 9.21
C THR A 10 4.44 -6.32 9.66
N GLY A 11 5.57 -5.94 10.24
CA GLY A 11 6.53 -6.85 10.89
C GLY A 11 7.31 -7.82 9.99
N SER A 12 6.70 -8.38 8.96
CA SER A 12 7.32 -9.46 8.16
C SER A 12 7.21 -9.31 6.65
N TYR A 13 6.49 -8.31 6.14
CA TYR A 13 6.35 -8.06 4.71
C TYR A 13 6.28 -6.57 4.39
N HIS A 14 6.65 -6.21 3.17
CA HIS A 14 6.55 -4.84 2.68
C HIS A 14 5.08 -4.46 2.45
N CYS A 15 4.65 -3.41 3.10
CA CYS A 15 3.31 -2.86 2.99
C CYS A 15 3.37 -1.51 2.29
N GLY A 16 2.63 -1.35 1.20
CA GLY A 16 2.63 -0.11 0.42
C GLY A 16 2.26 1.13 1.26
N ALA A 17 1.34 1.00 2.21
CA ALA A 17 0.97 2.08 3.13
C ALA A 17 2.13 2.48 4.05
N CYS A 18 2.80 1.50 4.67
CA CYS A 18 3.95 1.77 5.55
C CYS A 18 5.13 2.37 4.77
N MET A 19 5.37 1.91 3.54
CA MET A 19 6.41 2.46 2.67
C MET A 19 6.09 3.90 2.28
N ARG A 20 4.85 4.19 1.85
CA ARG A 20 4.39 5.54 1.56
C ARG A 20 4.58 6.47 2.76
N ASP A 21 4.17 6.05 3.96
CA ASP A 21 4.30 6.86 5.17
C ASP A 21 5.76 7.15 5.48
N ASN A 22 6.62 6.13 5.43
CA ASN A 22 8.05 6.31 5.66
C ASN A 22 8.69 7.29 4.66
N THR A 23 8.41 7.11 3.38
CA THR A 23 8.91 7.98 2.31
C THR A 23 8.43 9.43 2.48
N LEU A 24 7.16 9.62 2.86
CA LEU A 24 6.59 10.95 3.12
C LEU A 24 7.22 11.59 4.38
N VAL A 25 7.29 10.85 5.47
CA VAL A 25 7.89 11.32 6.74
C VAL A 25 9.36 11.68 6.55
N ALA A 26 10.13 10.85 5.83
CA ALA A 26 11.54 11.14 5.51
C ALA A 26 11.70 12.42 4.68
N ALA A 27 10.78 12.67 3.73
CA ALA A 27 10.80 13.88 2.92
C ALA A 27 10.43 15.14 3.72
N LEU A 28 9.43 15.05 4.59
CA LEU A 28 9.03 16.13 5.50
C LEU A 28 10.14 16.47 6.50
N HIS A 29 10.80 15.45 7.06
CA HIS A 29 11.91 15.64 7.99
C HIS A 29 13.10 16.36 7.32
N ARG A 30 13.46 15.98 6.10
CA ARG A 30 14.52 16.66 5.31
C ARG A 30 14.22 18.13 5.05
N ASP A 31 12.96 18.51 4.96
CA ASP A 31 12.53 19.91 4.78
C ASP A 31 12.37 20.65 6.14
N GLY A 32 12.83 20.06 7.24
CA GLY A 32 12.86 20.71 8.56
C GLY A 32 11.53 20.67 9.32
N HIS A 33 10.58 19.80 8.93
CA HIS A 33 9.36 19.58 9.70
C HIS A 33 9.61 18.58 10.84
N GLU A 34 8.97 18.81 11.98
CA GLU A 34 8.96 17.86 13.08
C GLU A 34 7.95 16.75 12.76
N VAL A 35 8.44 15.55 12.51
CA VAL A 35 7.58 14.44 12.11
C VAL A 35 7.92 13.17 12.90
N ALA A 36 6.87 12.50 13.37
CA ALA A 36 6.98 11.21 14.04
C ALA A 36 6.19 10.14 13.28
N LEU A 37 6.75 8.92 13.20
CA LEU A 37 6.11 7.76 12.59
C LEU A 37 5.97 6.66 13.63
N LEU A 38 4.73 6.42 14.09
CA LEU A 38 4.42 5.49 15.18
C LEU A 38 3.78 4.21 14.62
N PRO A 39 4.48 3.07 14.69
CA PRO A 39 3.89 1.78 14.35
C PRO A 39 2.93 1.31 15.45
N MET A 40 1.70 0.96 15.05
CA MET A 40 0.64 0.62 16.01
C MET A 40 0.68 -0.86 16.42
N TYR A 41 0.81 -1.80 15.47
CA TYR A 41 0.70 -3.23 15.75
C TYR A 41 2.04 -3.97 15.81
N LEU A 42 2.90 -3.73 14.84
CA LEU A 42 4.16 -4.43 14.63
C LEU A 42 5.25 -3.47 14.17
N PRO A 43 6.54 -3.78 14.41
CA PRO A 43 7.62 -3.03 13.79
C PRO A 43 7.46 -2.97 12.27
N MET A 44 7.86 -1.88 11.64
CA MET A 44 7.84 -1.75 10.19
C MET A 44 9.02 -2.49 9.56
N GLN A 45 8.77 -3.11 8.40
CA GLN A 45 9.81 -3.55 7.50
C GLN A 45 9.81 -2.62 6.28
N LEU A 46 10.88 -1.90 6.08
CA LEU A 46 11.01 -0.83 5.09
C LEU A 46 12.15 -1.18 4.12
N ASP A 47 12.04 -0.70 2.89
CA ASP A 47 13.07 -0.77 1.85
C ASP A 47 13.87 0.54 1.71
N GLU A 48 13.49 1.57 2.47
CA GLU A 48 14.21 2.84 2.60
C GLU A 48 14.53 3.13 4.06
N GLU A 49 15.60 3.90 4.29
CA GLU A 49 15.96 4.35 5.63
C GLU A 49 14.86 5.24 6.23
N SER A 50 14.52 4.97 7.48
CA SER A 50 13.65 5.85 8.25
C SER A 50 14.44 7.05 8.77
N PRO A 51 13.79 8.22 8.92
CA PRO A 51 14.41 9.34 9.60
C PRO A 51 14.87 8.91 11.00
N PRO A 52 16.00 9.45 11.49
CA PRO A 52 16.44 9.18 12.83
C PRO A 52 15.35 9.62 13.83
N GLN A 53 14.92 8.71 14.67
CA GLN A 53 14.00 9.03 15.76
C GLN A 53 14.85 9.28 17.02
N GLU A 54 14.74 10.47 17.59
CA GLU A 54 15.46 10.85 18.79
C GLU A 54 15.14 9.96 20.00
N ARG A 55 13.98 9.31 19.97
CA ARG A 55 13.50 8.44 21.04
C ARG A 55 13.01 7.10 20.51
N ARG A 56 13.18 6.07 21.31
CA ARG A 56 12.58 4.75 21.03
C ARG A 56 11.06 4.84 21.13
N VAL A 57 10.38 4.73 20.00
CA VAL A 57 8.91 4.74 19.94
C VAL A 57 8.37 3.40 20.45
N PRO A 58 7.46 3.41 21.45
CA PRO A 58 6.78 2.19 21.88
C PRO A 58 5.74 1.75 20.84
N ILE A 59 5.38 0.47 20.86
CA ILE A 59 4.27 -0.08 20.08
C ILE A 59 3.07 -0.19 21.02
N PHE A 60 2.01 0.58 20.75
CA PHE A 60 0.88 0.72 21.68
C PHE A 60 -0.12 -0.43 21.57
N PHE A 61 -0.53 -0.75 20.35
CA PHE A 61 -1.47 -1.86 20.07
C PHE A 61 -0.70 -3.12 19.64
N GLY A 62 0.41 -3.44 20.31
CA GLY A 62 1.26 -4.56 19.92
C GLY A 62 0.46 -5.83 19.65
N GLY A 63 0.71 -6.45 18.49
CA GLY A 63 -0.12 -7.54 17.97
C GLY A 63 -0.33 -8.70 18.96
N ILE A 64 0.66 -9.01 19.81
CA ILE A 64 0.52 -10.04 20.85
C ILE A 64 -0.44 -9.56 21.94
N ASN A 65 -0.29 -8.33 22.42
CA ASN A 65 -1.12 -7.78 23.48
C ASN A 65 -2.58 -7.64 23.03
N VAL A 66 -2.80 -7.12 21.82
CA VAL A 66 -4.12 -7.02 21.19
C VAL A 66 -4.76 -8.41 21.06
N TYR A 67 -4.04 -9.40 20.59
CA TYR A 67 -4.53 -10.77 20.48
C TYR A 67 -4.93 -11.36 21.84
N LEU A 68 -4.08 -11.19 22.87
CA LEU A 68 -4.35 -11.68 24.22
C LEU A 68 -5.54 -10.98 24.86
N GLN A 69 -5.67 -9.66 24.72
CA GLN A 69 -6.82 -8.90 25.19
C GLN A 69 -8.11 -9.27 24.43
N ASN A 70 -7.99 -9.70 23.17
CA ASN A 70 -9.11 -10.23 22.41
C ASN A 70 -9.61 -11.56 22.98
N LYS A 71 -8.71 -12.49 23.29
CA LYS A 71 -9.04 -13.85 23.71
C LYS A 71 -9.33 -13.98 25.21
N PHE A 72 -8.66 -13.19 26.05
CA PHE A 72 -8.70 -13.35 27.50
C PHE A 72 -8.95 -12.03 28.21
N ALA A 73 -10.08 -11.89 28.91
CA ALA A 73 -10.47 -10.67 29.62
C ALA A 73 -9.46 -10.21 30.67
N PHE A 74 -8.71 -11.13 31.28
CA PHE A 74 -7.68 -10.84 32.26
C PHE A 74 -6.62 -9.86 31.73
N PHE A 75 -6.18 -9.99 30.47
CA PHE A 75 -5.17 -9.12 29.88
C PHE A 75 -5.64 -7.67 29.65
N ARG A 76 -6.94 -7.40 29.74
CA ARG A 76 -7.48 -6.02 29.68
C ARG A 76 -7.16 -5.20 30.93
N HIS A 77 -6.84 -5.86 32.05
CA HIS A 77 -6.59 -5.24 33.34
C HIS A 77 -5.15 -5.45 33.84
N THR A 78 -4.25 -5.96 33.01
CA THR A 78 -2.84 -6.14 33.36
C THR A 78 -2.14 -4.79 33.58
N PRO A 79 -1.16 -4.72 34.52
CA PRO A 79 -0.34 -3.54 34.70
C PRO A 79 0.48 -3.18 33.43
N ARG A 80 0.77 -1.90 33.25
CA ARG A 80 1.50 -1.38 32.07
C ARG A 80 2.87 -2.05 31.83
N TRP A 81 3.56 -2.53 32.87
CA TRP A 81 4.84 -3.23 32.73
C TRP A 81 4.72 -4.62 32.07
N VAL A 82 3.60 -5.32 32.29
CA VAL A 82 3.32 -6.61 31.60
C VAL A 82 3.14 -6.35 30.09
N ASP A 83 2.40 -5.31 29.74
CA ASP A 83 2.19 -4.95 28.35
C ASP A 83 3.51 -4.56 27.66
N ALA A 84 4.41 -3.86 28.37
CA ALA A 84 5.73 -3.49 27.83
C ALA A 84 6.60 -4.72 27.52
N LEU A 85 6.52 -5.77 28.33
CA LEU A 85 7.19 -7.05 28.05
C LEU A 85 6.62 -7.75 26.81
N LEU A 86 5.29 -7.79 26.69
CA LEU A 86 4.59 -8.39 25.55
C LEU A 86 4.82 -7.61 24.24
N ASN A 87 5.00 -6.31 24.32
CA ASN A 87 5.26 -5.42 23.19
C ASN A 87 6.76 -5.30 22.85
N GLY A 88 7.63 -6.11 23.45
CA GLY A 88 9.06 -6.13 23.17
C GLY A 88 9.34 -6.48 21.69
N ALA A 89 10.15 -5.67 20.99
CA ALA A 89 10.40 -5.79 19.56
C ALA A 89 10.88 -7.18 19.10
N GLY A 90 11.64 -7.91 19.95
CA GLY A 90 12.07 -9.28 19.66
C GLY A 90 10.92 -10.28 19.67
N LEU A 91 10.00 -10.13 20.63
CA LEU A 91 8.82 -11.00 20.75
C LEU A 91 7.82 -10.72 19.62
N LEU A 92 7.60 -9.44 19.29
CA LEU A 92 6.71 -9.04 18.20
C LEU A 92 7.23 -9.48 16.82
N ARG A 93 8.55 -9.44 16.57
CA ARG A 93 9.14 -10.01 15.33
C ARG A 93 8.88 -11.50 15.21
N LYS A 94 9.00 -12.26 16.30
CA LYS A 94 8.70 -13.69 16.33
C LYS A 94 7.20 -13.97 16.15
N ALA A 95 6.33 -13.11 16.65
CA ALA A 95 4.88 -13.20 16.43
C ALA A 95 4.49 -12.83 14.99
N ALA A 96 5.15 -11.83 14.41
CA ALA A 96 4.92 -11.40 13.04
C ALA A 96 5.14 -12.52 12.01
N SER A 97 6.14 -13.39 12.22
CA SER A 97 6.37 -14.57 11.37
C SER A 97 5.23 -15.61 11.42
N ARG A 98 4.33 -15.48 12.39
CA ARG A 98 3.15 -16.34 12.59
C ARG A 98 1.81 -15.62 12.42
N SER A 99 1.81 -14.39 11.93
CA SER A 99 0.59 -13.56 11.76
C SER A 99 -0.44 -14.17 10.82
N HIS A 100 -0.02 -15.02 9.87
CA HIS A 100 -0.90 -15.80 8.99
C HIS A 100 -1.80 -16.83 9.73
N MET A 101 -1.58 -17.03 11.04
CA MET A 101 -2.41 -17.94 11.86
C MET A 101 -3.66 -17.28 12.43
N THR A 102 -3.86 -15.96 12.24
CA THR A 102 -5.06 -15.26 12.69
C THR A 102 -6.24 -15.60 11.79
N SER A 103 -7.32 -16.12 12.34
CA SER A 103 -8.51 -16.48 11.56
C SER A 103 -9.22 -15.23 11.00
N PRO A 104 -9.95 -15.33 9.87
CA PRO A 104 -10.75 -14.21 9.34
C PRO A 104 -11.75 -13.66 10.37
N ARG A 105 -12.28 -14.51 11.23
CA ARG A 105 -13.16 -14.10 12.33
C ARG A 105 -12.42 -13.24 13.35
N ASP A 106 -11.24 -13.67 13.80
CA ASP A 106 -10.43 -12.90 14.75
C ASP A 106 -10.01 -11.55 14.16
N GLN A 107 -9.68 -11.50 12.87
CA GLN A 107 -9.39 -10.27 12.14
C GLN A 107 -10.58 -9.31 12.14
N GLY A 108 -11.80 -9.83 11.88
CA GLY A 108 -13.03 -9.06 11.93
C GLY A 108 -13.34 -8.53 13.33
N GLU A 109 -13.19 -9.36 14.36
CA GLU A 109 -13.37 -8.95 15.77
C GLU A 109 -12.40 -7.82 16.18
N ILE A 110 -11.12 -7.93 15.77
CA ILE A 110 -10.10 -6.93 16.07
C ILE A 110 -10.39 -5.65 15.30
N CYS A 111 -10.73 -5.74 14.02
CA CYS A 111 -11.04 -4.58 13.17
C CYS A 111 -12.22 -3.79 13.75
N LEU A 112 -13.32 -4.44 14.05
CA LEU A 112 -14.49 -3.80 14.64
C LEU A 112 -14.18 -3.18 16.00
N ALA A 113 -13.39 -3.86 16.84
CA ALA A 113 -12.97 -3.34 18.13
C ALA A 113 -12.03 -2.12 17.99
N MET A 114 -11.23 -2.01 16.92
CA MET A 114 -10.42 -0.84 16.64
C MET A 114 -11.26 0.36 16.15
N LEU A 115 -12.25 0.11 15.32
CA LEU A 115 -13.20 1.16 14.91
C LEU A 115 -14.06 1.68 16.07
N ARG A 116 -14.31 0.83 17.10
CA ARG A 116 -15.00 1.17 18.36
C ARG A 116 -14.04 1.34 19.53
N VAL A 117 -12.82 1.71 19.33
CA VAL A 117 -11.74 1.58 20.31
C VAL A 117 -12.03 2.26 21.65
N GLU A 118 -12.75 3.37 21.67
CA GLU A 118 -13.14 4.12 22.86
C GLU A 118 -14.12 3.33 23.78
N GLN A 119 -14.86 2.39 23.23
CA GLN A 119 -15.85 1.54 23.94
C GLN A 119 -15.47 0.06 23.88
N SER A 120 -14.25 -0.25 23.45
CA SER A 120 -13.82 -1.62 23.24
C SER A 120 -12.82 -2.09 24.30
N ARG A 121 -12.45 -3.35 24.19
CA ARG A 121 -11.39 -3.99 24.98
C ARG A 121 -9.99 -3.34 24.78
N PHE A 122 -9.82 -2.45 23.82
CA PHE A 122 -8.55 -1.77 23.49
C PHE A 122 -8.46 -0.33 24.01
N THR A 123 -9.46 0.14 24.77
CA THR A 123 -9.47 1.49 25.38
C THR A 123 -8.19 1.77 26.16
N LYS A 124 -7.68 0.80 26.91
CA LYS A 124 -6.41 0.90 27.66
C LYS A 124 -5.21 1.24 26.75
N GLU A 125 -5.14 0.65 25.55
CA GLU A 125 -4.04 0.92 24.61
C GLU A 125 -4.18 2.32 24.00
N LEU A 126 -5.41 2.75 23.71
CA LEU A 126 -5.71 4.09 23.25
C LEU A 126 -5.29 5.14 24.30
N GLU A 127 -5.62 4.92 25.57
CA GLU A 127 -5.20 5.82 26.67
C GLU A 127 -3.68 5.96 26.75
N LYS A 128 -2.95 4.84 26.67
CA LYS A 128 -1.47 4.87 26.66
C LYS A 128 -0.91 5.66 25.48
N LEU A 129 -1.49 5.49 24.27
CA LEU A 129 -1.10 6.25 23.09
C LEU A 129 -1.31 7.74 23.30
N ILE A 130 -2.49 8.13 23.78
CA ILE A 130 -2.85 9.53 24.00
C ILE A 130 -1.95 10.15 25.08
N ASP A 131 -1.74 9.48 26.22
CA ASP A 131 -0.84 9.95 27.28
C ASP A 131 0.57 10.17 26.74
N TRP A 132 1.07 9.25 25.92
CA TRP A 132 2.39 9.36 25.32
C TRP A 132 2.49 10.52 24.32
N LEU A 133 1.49 10.67 23.45
CA LEU A 133 1.40 11.79 22.50
C LEU A 133 1.38 13.14 23.21
N ALA A 134 0.60 13.27 24.30
CA ALA A 134 0.49 14.50 25.07
C ALA A 134 1.81 14.91 25.75
N VAL A 135 2.62 13.94 26.18
CA VAL A 135 3.88 14.21 26.91
C VAL A 135 5.07 14.35 25.97
N HIS A 136 5.13 13.54 24.91
CA HIS A 136 6.35 13.40 24.12
C HIS A 136 6.29 14.03 22.75
N GLU A 137 5.14 13.95 22.08
CA GLU A 137 5.02 14.42 20.70
C GLU A 137 4.34 15.79 20.59
N GLN A 138 3.23 16.02 21.31
CA GLN A 138 2.44 17.27 21.22
C GLN A 138 2.21 17.68 19.78
N PRO A 139 1.59 16.83 18.95
CA PRO A 139 1.45 17.07 17.51
C PRO A 139 0.49 18.25 17.22
N GLU A 140 0.76 19.00 16.15
CA GLU A 140 -0.17 19.99 15.60
C GLU A 140 -1.19 19.34 14.66
N CYS A 141 -0.88 18.13 14.14
CA CYS A 141 -1.74 17.36 13.25
C CYS A 141 -1.44 15.88 13.40
N ILE A 142 -2.48 15.04 13.34
CA ILE A 142 -2.34 13.58 13.33
C ILE A 142 -2.78 13.04 11.96
N ALA A 143 -1.94 12.18 11.37
CA ALA A 143 -2.21 11.47 10.14
C ALA A 143 -2.43 9.99 10.42
N LEU A 144 -3.63 9.48 10.17
CA LEU A 144 -3.97 8.07 10.26
C LEU A 144 -3.63 7.39 8.93
N SER A 145 -2.69 6.49 8.94
CA SER A 145 -2.21 5.76 7.76
C SER A 145 -3.30 4.96 7.04
N THR A 146 -4.33 4.58 7.77
CA THR A 146 -5.52 3.88 7.25
C THR A 146 -6.77 4.39 7.96
N THR A 147 -7.88 4.43 7.26
CA THR A 147 -9.19 4.79 7.81
C THR A 147 -9.71 3.79 8.87
N LEU A 148 -9.12 2.60 8.96
CA LEU A 148 -9.42 1.64 10.02
C LEU A 148 -9.03 2.13 11.42
N PHE A 149 -8.22 3.19 11.51
CA PHE A 149 -7.87 3.86 12.77
C PHE A 149 -8.81 5.02 13.13
N ALA A 150 -9.81 5.32 12.31
CA ALA A 150 -10.71 6.44 12.53
C ALA A 150 -11.47 6.39 13.88
N GLY A 151 -11.63 5.18 14.47
CA GLY A 151 -12.20 5.01 15.81
C GLY A 151 -11.45 5.74 16.93
N MET A 152 -10.18 6.10 16.72
CA MET A 152 -9.38 6.85 17.70
C MET A 152 -9.66 8.35 17.68
N THR A 153 -10.22 8.89 16.59
CA THR A 153 -10.27 10.34 16.29
C THR A 153 -10.93 11.14 17.40
N LYS A 154 -12.07 10.68 17.89
CA LYS A 154 -12.86 11.40 18.90
C LYS A 154 -12.09 11.58 20.21
N GLU A 155 -11.47 10.52 20.74
CA GLU A 155 -10.71 10.61 21.99
C GLU A 155 -9.37 11.34 21.80
N LEU A 156 -8.73 11.22 20.65
CA LEU A 156 -7.54 12.01 20.31
C LEU A 156 -7.86 13.51 20.40
N LYS A 157 -8.91 13.96 19.74
CA LYS A 157 -9.35 15.37 19.79
C LYS A 157 -9.72 15.84 21.18
N LYS A 158 -10.53 15.06 21.88
CA LYS A 158 -11.01 15.41 23.23
C LYS A 158 -9.86 15.62 24.21
N ARG A 159 -8.78 14.83 24.11
CA ARG A 159 -7.68 14.84 25.07
C ARG A 159 -6.45 15.64 24.64
N LEU A 160 -6.27 15.86 23.35
CA LEU A 160 -5.14 16.63 22.78
C LEU A 160 -5.53 18.05 22.35
N GLY A 161 -6.79 18.50 22.58
CA GLY A 161 -7.20 19.87 22.34
C GLY A 161 -7.70 20.16 20.94
N ASP A 162 -8.65 19.38 20.43
CA ASP A 162 -9.30 19.52 19.11
C ASP A 162 -8.31 19.57 17.94
N ILE A 163 -7.31 18.71 17.99
CA ILE A 163 -6.27 18.58 16.99
C ILE A 163 -6.86 18.06 15.65
N PRO A 164 -6.44 18.60 14.47
CA PRO A 164 -6.88 18.07 13.18
C PRO A 164 -6.37 16.66 12.94
N VAL A 165 -7.29 15.77 12.53
CA VAL A 165 -7.00 14.38 12.18
C VAL A 165 -7.28 14.16 10.71
N ILE A 166 -6.26 13.72 9.98
CA ILE A 166 -6.30 13.37 8.56
C ILE A 166 -6.29 11.85 8.45
N ALA A 167 -7.23 11.27 7.69
CA ALA A 167 -7.29 9.83 7.48
C ALA A 167 -7.06 9.46 6.01
N PHE A 168 -6.16 8.48 5.78
CA PHE A 168 -5.84 7.99 4.44
C PHE A 168 -6.58 6.70 4.13
N PHE A 169 -7.15 6.61 2.94
CA PHE A 169 -7.60 5.37 2.34
C PHE A 169 -6.43 4.62 1.70
N GLN A 170 -6.43 3.26 1.84
CA GLN A 170 -5.28 2.42 1.45
C GLN A 170 -5.66 1.08 0.78
N GLY A 171 -6.91 0.84 0.46
CA GLY A 171 -7.40 -0.45 -0.05
C GLY A 171 -8.17 -1.25 1.01
N GLU A 172 -8.84 -0.55 1.92
CA GLU A 172 -9.65 -1.13 2.99
C GLU A 172 -10.81 -1.98 2.47
N ASP A 173 -11.34 -1.64 1.30
CA ASP A 173 -12.45 -2.34 0.66
C ASP A 173 -12.17 -3.84 0.49
N THR A 174 -11.02 -4.19 -0.08
CA THR A 174 -10.61 -5.58 -0.28
C THR A 174 -10.52 -6.34 1.05
N PHE A 175 -9.95 -5.71 2.08
CA PHE A 175 -9.85 -6.30 3.41
C PHE A 175 -11.22 -6.47 4.06
N LEU A 176 -12.03 -5.40 4.11
CA LEU A 176 -13.33 -5.43 4.77
C LEU A 176 -14.31 -6.41 4.08
N ASP A 177 -14.29 -6.47 2.75
CA ASP A 177 -15.13 -7.38 1.98
C ASP A 177 -14.74 -8.85 2.17
N SER A 178 -13.49 -9.14 2.56
CA SER A 178 -13.02 -10.50 2.88
C SER A 178 -13.47 -11.00 4.26
N LEU A 179 -13.95 -10.10 5.13
CA LEU A 179 -14.36 -10.46 6.48
C LEU A 179 -15.67 -11.24 6.50
N PRO A 180 -15.83 -12.22 7.41
CA PRO A 180 -17.11 -12.90 7.59
C PRO A 180 -18.14 -11.99 8.26
N GLU A 181 -19.43 -12.26 8.02
CA GLU A 181 -20.50 -11.63 8.80
C GLU A 181 -20.48 -12.10 10.28
N PRO A 182 -20.86 -11.21 11.23
CA PRO A 182 -21.40 -9.87 11.04
C PRO A 182 -20.32 -8.77 10.97
N TYR A 183 -19.05 -9.13 10.95
CA TYR A 183 -17.94 -8.18 11.04
C TYR A 183 -17.78 -7.33 9.77
N ARG A 184 -18.04 -7.91 8.61
CA ARG A 184 -17.99 -7.17 7.34
C ARG A 184 -18.93 -5.98 7.37
N THR A 185 -20.23 -6.22 7.58
CA THR A 185 -21.23 -5.15 7.66
C THR A 185 -20.93 -4.21 8.81
N GLY A 186 -20.63 -4.73 10.01
CA GLY A 186 -20.37 -3.90 11.19
C GLY A 186 -19.15 -2.98 11.04
N CYS A 187 -18.07 -3.43 10.35
CA CYS A 187 -16.89 -2.60 10.13
C CYS A 187 -17.17 -1.49 9.10
N TRP A 188 -17.94 -1.76 8.03
CA TRP A 188 -18.32 -0.75 7.07
C TRP A 188 -19.19 0.35 7.70
N ASP A 189 -20.19 -0.03 8.48
CA ASP A 189 -21.10 0.90 9.15
C ASP A 189 -20.35 1.77 10.15
N GLU A 190 -19.54 1.15 11.01
CA GLU A 190 -18.75 1.87 12.00
C GLU A 190 -17.72 2.81 11.37
N MET A 191 -17.02 2.36 10.31
CA MET A 191 -16.06 3.20 9.61
C MET A 191 -16.74 4.45 9.04
N LYS A 192 -17.92 4.32 8.44
CA LYS A 192 -18.71 5.44 7.93
C LYS A 192 -19.02 6.46 9.03
N GLU A 193 -19.43 6.01 10.22
CA GLU A 193 -19.73 6.87 11.35
C GLU A 193 -18.47 7.58 11.87
N ARG A 194 -17.33 6.87 11.98
CA ARG A 194 -16.09 7.42 12.53
C ARG A 194 -15.38 8.40 11.62
N LEU A 195 -15.50 8.25 10.30
CA LEU A 195 -14.88 9.14 9.34
C LEU A 195 -15.44 10.58 9.39
N VAL A 196 -16.63 10.78 9.95
CA VAL A 196 -17.21 12.12 10.14
C VAL A 196 -16.38 12.96 11.12
N GLU A 197 -15.67 12.32 12.04
CA GLU A 197 -14.82 12.98 13.04
C GLU A 197 -13.47 13.45 12.46
N CYS A 198 -13.07 12.97 11.28
CA CYS A 198 -11.83 13.37 10.62
C CYS A 198 -12.01 14.72 9.90
N GLU A 199 -11.03 15.63 10.00
CA GLU A 199 -11.03 16.91 9.28
C GLU A 199 -10.88 16.71 7.79
N MET A 200 -10.15 15.67 7.39
CA MET A 200 -9.83 15.41 5.99
C MET A 200 -9.71 13.92 5.73
N LEU A 201 -10.27 13.50 4.61
CA LEU A 201 -10.15 12.16 4.07
C LEU A 201 -9.30 12.25 2.80
N ILE A 202 -8.30 11.39 2.65
CA ILE A 202 -7.39 11.40 1.50
C ILE A 202 -7.39 10.03 0.84
N ALA A 203 -7.62 9.99 -0.46
CA ALA A 203 -7.48 8.79 -1.29
C ALA A 203 -6.24 8.86 -2.19
N PRO A 204 -5.61 7.73 -2.55
CA PRO A 204 -4.41 7.72 -3.37
C PRO A 204 -4.70 7.97 -4.86
N SER A 205 -5.96 7.94 -5.28
CA SER A 205 -6.39 8.19 -6.67
C SER A 205 -7.84 8.68 -6.71
N ARG A 206 -8.23 9.32 -7.79
CA ARG A 206 -9.64 9.73 -8.05
C ARG A 206 -10.54 8.52 -8.21
N PHE A 207 -10.02 7.47 -8.86
CA PHE A 207 -10.70 6.20 -8.99
C PHE A 207 -11.08 5.64 -7.61
N TYR A 208 -10.10 5.56 -6.69
CA TYR A 208 -10.35 5.02 -5.37
C TYR A 208 -11.21 5.96 -4.49
N ALA A 209 -11.07 7.27 -4.65
CA ALA A 209 -11.97 8.24 -4.02
C ALA A 209 -13.43 8.01 -4.44
N GLY A 210 -13.67 7.79 -5.73
CA GLY A 210 -15.00 7.47 -6.26
C GLY A 210 -15.55 6.12 -5.75
N LEU A 211 -14.70 5.10 -5.65
CA LEU A 211 -15.07 3.79 -5.10
C LEU A 211 -15.51 3.92 -3.64
N MET A 212 -14.68 4.56 -2.79
CA MET A 212 -14.96 4.73 -1.36
C MET A 212 -16.13 5.67 -1.11
N SER A 213 -16.30 6.72 -1.92
CA SER A 213 -17.46 7.61 -1.90
C SER A 213 -18.77 6.81 -2.05
N LYS A 214 -18.85 5.93 -3.03
CA LYS A 214 -20.02 5.07 -3.26
C LYS A 214 -20.26 4.09 -2.12
N ARG A 215 -19.20 3.44 -1.65
CA ARG A 215 -19.29 2.44 -0.56
C ARG A 215 -19.75 3.03 0.75
N LEU A 216 -19.25 4.21 1.10
CA LEU A 216 -19.54 4.89 2.37
C LEU A 216 -20.74 5.84 2.30
N GLY A 217 -21.24 6.15 1.10
CA GLY A 217 -22.28 7.15 0.90
C GLY A 217 -21.81 8.56 1.29
N ILE A 218 -20.53 8.85 1.11
CA ILE A 218 -19.92 10.16 1.36
C ILE A 218 -19.74 10.87 0.02
N SER A 219 -20.01 12.19 -0.06
CA SER A 219 -19.74 12.94 -1.30
C SER A 219 -18.26 12.84 -1.68
N GLN A 220 -17.99 12.56 -2.95
CA GLN A 220 -16.62 12.45 -3.46
C GLN A 220 -15.81 13.75 -3.26
N GLU A 221 -16.46 14.91 -3.27
CA GLU A 221 -15.84 16.22 -3.03
C GLU A 221 -15.27 16.38 -1.60
N LYS A 222 -15.68 15.51 -0.66
CA LYS A 222 -15.14 15.46 0.70
C LYS A 222 -13.89 14.61 0.82
N ILE A 223 -13.51 13.93 -0.25
CA ILE A 223 -12.33 13.04 -0.29
C ILE A 223 -11.29 13.73 -1.19
N GLU A 224 -10.23 14.21 -0.58
CA GLU A 224 -9.09 14.79 -1.30
C GLU A 224 -8.27 13.67 -1.97
N VAL A 225 -7.57 14.01 -3.04
CA VAL A 225 -6.72 13.06 -3.74
C VAL A 225 -5.26 13.44 -3.56
N LEU A 226 -4.48 12.52 -3.02
CA LEU A 226 -3.03 12.63 -2.89
C LEU A 226 -2.37 11.33 -3.36
N PRO A 227 -1.84 11.30 -4.58
CA PRO A 227 -1.15 10.13 -5.10
C PRO A 227 0.08 9.77 -4.25
N HIS A 228 0.39 8.49 -4.18
CA HIS A 228 1.62 8.03 -3.55
C HIS A 228 2.83 8.49 -4.39
N GLY A 229 3.82 9.07 -3.74
CA GLY A 229 5.09 9.42 -4.36
C GLY A 229 6.14 8.33 -4.12
N ILE A 230 6.99 8.11 -5.11
CA ILE A 230 8.13 7.20 -5.00
C ILE A 230 9.46 7.97 -5.06
N ASN A 231 10.46 7.44 -4.38
CA ASN A 231 11.82 7.90 -4.54
C ASN A 231 12.37 7.38 -5.88
N LEU A 232 12.73 8.29 -6.76
CA LEU A 232 13.16 7.99 -8.13
C LEU A 232 14.61 7.50 -8.22
N GLU A 233 15.37 7.56 -7.12
CA GLU A 233 16.76 7.14 -7.09
C GLU A 233 16.88 5.63 -7.38
N GLY A 234 17.79 5.30 -8.28
CA GLY A 234 18.04 3.92 -8.74
C GLY A 234 17.12 3.43 -9.86
N TYR A 235 15.97 4.11 -10.12
CA TYR A 235 15.13 3.76 -11.27
C TYR A 235 15.66 4.40 -12.56
N GLY A 236 15.74 3.61 -13.60
CA GLY A 236 16.16 4.03 -14.93
C GLY A 236 16.28 2.86 -15.88
N ARG A 237 16.23 3.15 -17.18
CA ARG A 237 16.41 2.14 -18.22
C ARG A 237 17.80 1.56 -18.14
N GLN A 238 17.90 0.25 -18.14
CA GLN A 238 19.18 -0.44 -18.28
C GLN A 238 19.44 -0.71 -19.75
N PRO A 239 20.65 -0.40 -20.26
CA PRO A 239 21.03 -0.85 -21.59
C PRO A 239 20.91 -2.37 -21.67
N SER A 240 20.23 -2.87 -22.69
CA SER A 240 20.04 -4.32 -22.88
C SER A 240 20.16 -4.63 -24.37
N ASP A 241 21.24 -5.31 -24.75
CA ASP A 241 21.39 -5.95 -26.06
C ASP A 241 20.76 -7.35 -26.10
N GLY A 242 20.09 -7.73 -25.01
CA GLY A 242 19.43 -9.03 -24.87
C GLY A 242 18.04 -9.10 -25.52
N PRO A 243 17.41 -10.29 -25.49
CA PRO A 243 16.07 -10.47 -26.03
C PRO A 243 15.05 -9.59 -25.30
N LYS A 244 13.99 -9.21 -26.02
CA LYS A 244 12.86 -8.45 -25.46
C LYS A 244 12.28 -9.19 -24.25
N ALA A 245 11.84 -8.44 -23.24
CA ALA A 245 11.34 -9.00 -22.00
C ALA A 245 10.05 -8.34 -21.54
N ILE A 246 9.03 -9.14 -21.29
CA ILE A 246 7.79 -8.73 -20.63
C ILE A 246 7.94 -9.04 -19.14
N GLY A 247 7.64 -8.08 -18.26
CA GLY A 247 7.86 -8.21 -16.84
C GLY A 247 6.59 -8.13 -16.00
N TYR A 248 6.63 -8.81 -14.85
CA TYR A 248 5.65 -8.77 -13.78
C TYR A 248 6.36 -8.52 -12.45
N LEU A 249 5.82 -7.60 -11.63
CA LEU A 249 6.33 -7.33 -10.28
C LEU A 249 5.16 -7.10 -9.33
N SER A 250 4.86 -8.07 -8.48
CA SER A 250 3.91 -7.96 -7.38
C SER A 250 4.04 -9.18 -6.47
N ARG A 251 3.25 -9.26 -5.38
CA ARG A 251 3.09 -10.51 -4.64
C ARG A 251 2.65 -11.62 -5.60
N MET A 252 3.35 -12.75 -5.57
CA MET A 252 3.13 -13.87 -6.49
C MET A 252 1.90 -14.70 -6.09
N CYS A 253 0.70 -14.09 -6.15
CA CYS A 253 -0.55 -14.72 -5.76
C CYS A 253 -1.63 -14.56 -6.84
N ARG A 254 -2.74 -15.27 -6.65
CA ARG A 254 -3.88 -15.28 -7.59
C ARG A 254 -4.48 -13.91 -7.80
N ASP A 255 -4.71 -13.18 -6.71
CA ASP A 255 -5.40 -11.88 -6.73
C ASP A 255 -4.57 -10.79 -7.42
N LYS A 256 -3.24 -10.87 -7.37
CA LYS A 256 -2.34 -9.96 -8.07
C LYS A 256 -2.15 -10.31 -9.57
N GLY A 257 -2.92 -11.28 -10.08
CA GLY A 257 -3.00 -11.59 -11.51
C GLY A 257 -1.84 -12.36 -12.10
N LEU A 258 -1.00 -13.03 -11.27
CA LEU A 258 0.10 -13.83 -11.78
C LEU A 258 -0.38 -14.95 -12.72
N GLY A 259 -1.54 -15.57 -12.42
CA GLY A 259 -2.14 -16.58 -13.32
C GLY A 259 -2.49 -16.01 -14.68
N ASP A 260 -3.14 -14.83 -14.71
CA ASP A 260 -3.53 -14.16 -15.96
C ASP A 260 -2.28 -13.72 -16.76
N MET A 261 -1.21 -13.32 -16.07
CA MET A 261 0.07 -13.00 -16.68
C MET A 261 0.70 -14.22 -17.38
N VAL A 262 0.71 -15.37 -16.72
CA VAL A 262 1.21 -16.63 -17.28
C VAL A 262 0.35 -17.07 -18.45
N ASP A 263 -0.98 -17.06 -18.30
CA ASP A 263 -1.90 -17.48 -19.36
C ASP A 263 -1.80 -16.54 -20.60
N ALA A 264 -1.63 -15.22 -20.39
CA ALA A 264 -1.38 -14.27 -21.47
C ALA A 264 -0.05 -14.55 -22.20
N TYR A 265 0.99 -14.89 -21.45
CA TYR A 265 2.29 -15.21 -22.03
C TYR A 265 2.26 -16.50 -22.85
N LEU A 266 1.55 -17.53 -22.39
CA LEU A 266 1.34 -18.75 -23.15
C LEU A 266 0.63 -18.47 -24.49
N LEU A 267 -0.42 -17.66 -24.47
CA LEU A 267 -1.14 -17.25 -25.68
C LEU A 267 -0.26 -16.40 -26.61
N PHE A 268 0.58 -15.53 -26.06
CA PHE A 268 1.51 -14.71 -26.81
C PHE A 268 2.57 -15.57 -27.51
N GLN A 269 3.19 -16.54 -26.82
CA GLN A 269 4.19 -17.42 -27.39
C GLN A 269 3.60 -18.38 -28.43
N ALA A 270 2.36 -18.82 -28.25
CA ALA A 270 1.67 -19.68 -29.23
C ALA A 270 1.50 -19.04 -30.62
N LYS A 271 1.56 -17.71 -30.74
CA LYS A 271 1.52 -16.98 -32.01
C LYS A 271 2.86 -17.06 -32.79
N GLY A 272 3.99 -17.32 -32.11
CA GLY A 272 5.30 -17.51 -32.71
C GLY A 272 5.98 -16.26 -33.27
N ASN A 273 5.42 -15.05 -33.13
CA ASN A 273 5.97 -13.82 -33.72
C ASN A 273 7.20 -13.29 -32.97
N PHE A 274 7.38 -13.65 -31.71
CA PHE A 274 8.48 -13.25 -30.85
C PHE A 274 9.03 -14.43 -30.05
N PRO A 275 9.61 -15.46 -30.69
CA PRO A 275 9.96 -16.73 -30.03
C PRO A 275 11.01 -16.57 -28.92
N GLU A 276 11.88 -15.56 -29.02
CA GLU A 276 12.94 -15.30 -28.02
C GLU A 276 12.50 -14.32 -26.91
N CYS A 277 11.24 -13.82 -26.94
CA CYS A 277 10.77 -12.87 -25.93
C CYS A 277 10.62 -13.56 -24.57
N ARG A 278 11.30 -13.04 -23.56
CA ARG A 278 11.32 -13.61 -22.22
C ARG A 278 10.17 -13.09 -21.35
N LEU A 279 9.73 -13.93 -20.43
CA LEU A 279 8.88 -13.52 -19.31
C LEU A 279 9.74 -13.41 -18.05
N LYS A 280 9.76 -12.26 -17.40
CA LYS A 280 10.47 -12.03 -16.14
C LYS A 280 9.46 -11.78 -15.03
N ILE A 281 9.50 -12.56 -13.97
CA ILE A 281 8.56 -12.51 -12.84
C ILE A 281 9.35 -12.24 -11.56
N ALA A 282 9.00 -11.17 -10.85
CA ALA A 282 9.58 -10.81 -9.57
C ALA A 282 8.52 -10.43 -8.53
N GLY A 283 8.90 -10.40 -7.26
CA GLY A 283 8.04 -9.95 -6.17
C GLY A 283 8.03 -10.85 -4.96
N SER A 284 7.20 -10.56 -3.97
CA SER A 284 7.15 -11.35 -2.74
C SER A 284 6.42 -12.69 -2.96
N CYS A 285 7.00 -13.75 -2.39
CA CYS A 285 6.42 -15.08 -2.38
C CYS A 285 6.53 -15.66 -0.97
N PRO A 286 5.56 -15.35 -0.08
CA PRO A 286 5.50 -15.98 1.23
C PRO A 286 5.13 -17.47 1.10
N PRO A 287 5.41 -18.30 2.12
CA PRO A 287 5.17 -19.74 2.08
C PRO A 287 3.74 -20.16 1.68
N GLY A 288 2.74 -19.37 2.05
CA GLY A 288 1.35 -19.62 1.67
C GLY A 288 1.05 -19.49 0.18
N ASP A 289 1.87 -18.75 -0.58
CA ASP A 289 1.70 -18.55 -2.02
C ASP A 289 2.51 -19.55 -2.85
N GLU A 290 3.48 -20.26 -2.27
CA GLU A 290 4.36 -21.21 -2.97
C GLU A 290 3.60 -22.29 -3.76
N PRO A 291 2.51 -22.91 -3.24
CA PRO A 291 1.75 -23.90 -4.00
C PRO A 291 1.18 -23.33 -5.29
N PHE A 292 0.64 -22.09 -5.25
CA PHE A 292 0.13 -21.41 -6.44
C PHE A 292 1.24 -21.08 -7.44
N VAL A 293 2.38 -20.60 -6.96
CA VAL A 293 3.55 -20.34 -7.83
C VAL A 293 4.05 -21.63 -8.50
N LYS A 294 4.05 -22.74 -7.77
CA LYS A 294 4.40 -24.06 -8.33
C LYS A 294 3.44 -24.47 -9.45
N GLU A 295 2.14 -24.24 -9.28
CA GLU A 295 1.12 -24.47 -10.32
C GLU A 295 1.45 -23.67 -11.60
N GLN A 296 1.80 -22.37 -11.45
CA GLN A 296 2.15 -21.53 -12.60
C GLN A 296 3.44 -21.98 -13.30
N LYS A 297 4.46 -22.39 -12.53
CA LYS A 297 5.70 -22.98 -13.10
C LYS A 297 5.41 -24.24 -13.89
N GLN A 298 4.53 -25.11 -13.41
CA GLN A 298 4.13 -26.32 -14.10
C GLN A 298 3.42 -26.05 -15.44
N LYS A 299 2.58 -24.99 -15.53
CA LYS A 299 1.97 -24.58 -16.80
C LYS A 299 3.03 -24.21 -17.84
N ILE A 300 4.04 -23.42 -17.44
CA ILE A 300 5.16 -23.00 -18.30
C ILE A 300 5.99 -24.20 -18.75
N GLU A 301 6.28 -25.13 -17.84
CA GLU A 301 7.03 -26.36 -18.12
C GLU A 301 6.29 -27.26 -19.12
N THR A 302 4.97 -27.44 -18.91
CA THR A 302 4.14 -28.25 -19.81
C THR A 302 4.11 -27.67 -21.21
N ALA A 303 4.20 -26.33 -21.35
CA ALA A 303 4.31 -25.65 -22.65
C ALA A 303 5.73 -25.67 -23.26
N GLY A 304 6.74 -26.24 -22.58
CA GLY A 304 8.14 -26.27 -23.04
C GLY A 304 8.87 -24.91 -22.97
N LEU A 305 8.32 -23.93 -22.25
CA LEU A 305 8.80 -22.54 -22.25
C LEU A 305 9.66 -22.18 -21.02
N SER A 306 10.05 -23.15 -20.20
CA SER A 306 10.81 -22.89 -18.96
C SER A 306 12.12 -22.12 -19.20
N HIS A 307 12.77 -22.31 -20.34
CA HIS A 307 14.02 -21.64 -20.73
C HIS A 307 13.85 -20.14 -21.04
N LEU A 308 12.61 -19.67 -21.24
CA LEU A 308 12.26 -18.27 -21.52
C LEU A 308 11.71 -17.53 -20.30
N VAL A 309 11.55 -18.20 -19.14
CA VAL A 309 10.91 -17.59 -17.97
C VAL A 309 11.86 -17.49 -16.79
N ASP A 310 12.10 -16.28 -16.32
CA ASP A 310 12.93 -15.99 -15.15
C ASP A 310 12.05 -15.70 -13.92
N TRP A 311 12.28 -16.45 -12.83
CA TRP A 311 11.59 -16.29 -11.56
C TRP A 311 12.53 -15.72 -10.51
N LYS A 312 12.19 -14.53 -9.94
CA LYS A 312 12.99 -13.84 -8.92
C LYS A 312 12.12 -13.48 -7.70
N PRO A 313 11.86 -14.44 -6.80
CA PRO A 313 11.11 -14.15 -5.59
C PRO A 313 11.94 -13.32 -4.60
N ASN A 314 11.25 -12.46 -3.83
CA ASN A 314 11.78 -11.72 -2.68
C ASN A 314 13.02 -10.84 -3.00
N VAL A 315 12.95 -10.10 -4.11
CA VAL A 315 14.03 -9.20 -4.56
C VAL A 315 14.22 -8.00 -3.62
N SER A 316 15.46 -7.52 -3.48
CA SER A 316 15.79 -6.28 -2.80
C SER A 316 15.34 -5.05 -3.61
N ARG A 317 15.44 -3.85 -3.02
CA ARG A 317 15.11 -2.59 -3.72
C ARG A 317 16.01 -2.38 -4.96
N GLU A 318 17.31 -2.60 -4.83
CA GLU A 318 18.28 -2.44 -5.91
C GLU A 318 18.05 -3.49 -7.02
N GLU A 319 17.74 -4.72 -6.64
CA GLU A 319 17.38 -5.78 -7.57
C GLU A 319 16.08 -5.47 -8.29
N LYS A 320 15.08 -4.92 -7.57
CA LYS A 320 13.81 -4.46 -8.14
C LYS A 320 14.03 -3.37 -9.20
N ALA A 321 14.83 -2.35 -8.90
CA ALA A 321 15.12 -1.27 -9.84
C ALA A 321 15.84 -1.79 -11.10
N ARG A 322 16.86 -2.65 -10.93
CA ARG A 322 17.56 -3.29 -12.05
C ARG A 322 16.63 -4.20 -12.86
N PHE A 323 15.78 -4.95 -12.19
CA PHE A 323 14.78 -5.79 -12.82
C PHE A 323 13.86 -4.97 -13.71
N LEU A 324 13.22 -3.91 -13.17
CA LEU A 324 12.31 -3.05 -13.92
C LEU A 324 13.02 -2.39 -15.11
N GLY A 325 14.22 -1.80 -14.92
CA GLY A 325 14.97 -1.17 -15.99
C GLY A 325 15.39 -2.12 -17.14
N SER A 326 15.41 -3.43 -16.89
CA SER A 326 15.74 -4.47 -17.88
C SER A 326 14.56 -4.96 -18.72
N LEU A 327 13.37 -4.40 -18.53
CA LEU A 327 12.15 -4.84 -19.21
C LEU A 327 11.91 -4.04 -20.50
N THR A 328 11.22 -4.65 -21.46
CA THR A 328 10.70 -3.98 -22.64
C THR A 328 9.29 -3.47 -22.38
N ILE A 329 8.46 -4.28 -21.72
CA ILE A 329 7.08 -3.96 -21.33
C ILE A 329 6.87 -4.46 -19.91
N PHE A 330 6.06 -3.74 -19.15
CA PHE A 330 5.61 -4.17 -17.83
C PHE A 330 4.10 -4.42 -17.82
N SER A 331 3.67 -5.47 -17.11
CA SER A 331 2.25 -5.75 -16.83
C SER A 331 2.05 -6.36 -15.47
N ALA A 332 0.98 -5.98 -14.80
CA ALA A 332 0.51 -6.58 -13.55
C ALA A 332 -1.02 -6.61 -13.55
N PRO A 333 -1.65 -7.59 -14.23
CA PRO A 333 -3.10 -7.64 -14.47
C PRO A 333 -3.85 -8.08 -13.22
N MET A 334 -3.94 -7.20 -12.21
CA MET A 334 -4.59 -7.44 -10.94
C MET A 334 -6.08 -7.73 -11.13
N ARG A 335 -6.62 -8.67 -10.35
CA ARG A 335 -8.00 -9.14 -10.42
C ARG A 335 -8.99 -8.31 -9.60
N TYR A 336 -8.51 -7.32 -8.87
CA TYR A 336 -9.33 -6.40 -8.10
C TYR A 336 -8.97 -4.95 -8.44
N ALA A 337 -9.84 -4.04 -8.04
CA ALA A 337 -9.63 -2.61 -8.23
C ALA A 337 -8.53 -2.10 -7.29
N GLU A 338 -7.28 -2.08 -7.75
CA GLU A 338 -6.15 -1.60 -6.96
C GLU A 338 -6.32 -0.12 -6.60
N ALA A 339 -6.09 0.22 -5.34
CA ALA A 339 -6.23 1.59 -4.85
C ALA A 339 -5.20 2.55 -5.45
N PHE A 340 -3.97 2.05 -5.76
CA PHE A 340 -2.93 2.85 -6.40
C PHE A 340 -2.09 2.07 -7.42
N GLY A 341 -1.32 1.05 -7.02
CA GLY A 341 -0.46 0.28 -7.92
C GLY A 341 0.96 0.83 -8.04
N LEU A 342 1.70 0.85 -6.93
CA LEU A 342 3.09 1.33 -6.87
C LEU A 342 3.99 0.71 -7.96
N CYS A 343 3.85 -0.60 -8.24
CA CYS A 343 4.66 -1.29 -9.24
C CYS A 343 4.52 -0.71 -10.66
N LEU A 344 3.35 -0.14 -10.99
CA LEU A 344 3.10 0.50 -12.27
C LEU A 344 3.88 1.81 -12.37
N VAL A 345 3.86 2.60 -11.31
CA VAL A 345 4.60 3.86 -11.20
C VAL A 345 6.11 3.59 -11.21
N GLU A 346 6.58 2.56 -10.50
CA GLU A 346 7.99 2.14 -10.48
C GLU A 346 8.49 1.67 -11.86
N ALA A 347 7.65 0.96 -12.62
CA ALA A 347 7.97 0.56 -13.99
C ALA A 347 8.08 1.79 -14.92
N MET A 348 7.13 2.73 -14.83
CA MET A 348 7.18 3.99 -15.58
C MET A 348 8.39 4.85 -15.17
N ALA A 349 8.74 4.93 -13.88
CA ALA A 349 9.94 5.59 -13.40
C ALA A 349 11.23 5.01 -14.01
N SER A 350 11.21 3.71 -14.33
CA SER A 350 12.31 3.03 -15.04
C SER A 350 12.29 3.30 -16.57
N GLY A 351 11.36 4.11 -17.08
CA GLY A 351 11.21 4.36 -18.52
C GLY A 351 10.61 3.17 -19.28
N VAL A 352 9.89 2.28 -18.59
CA VAL A 352 9.28 1.09 -19.16
C VAL A 352 7.79 1.32 -19.39
N PRO A 353 7.27 1.13 -20.61
CA PRO A 353 5.84 1.26 -20.89
C PRO A 353 5.05 0.18 -20.18
N VAL A 354 3.85 0.55 -19.70
CA VAL A 354 2.97 -0.35 -18.95
C VAL A 354 1.75 -0.73 -19.79
N VAL A 355 1.41 -2.01 -19.83
CA VAL A 355 0.20 -2.52 -20.48
C VAL A 355 -0.63 -3.28 -19.45
N ASN A 356 -1.83 -2.80 -19.14
CA ASN A 356 -2.69 -3.41 -18.12
C ASN A 356 -4.18 -3.32 -18.49
N PRO A 357 -5.04 -4.16 -17.90
CA PRO A 357 -6.48 -3.99 -17.98
C PRO A 357 -6.92 -2.64 -17.39
N GLY A 358 -7.90 -1.99 -18.03
CA GLY A 358 -8.57 -0.79 -17.55
C GLY A 358 -9.53 -1.06 -16.37
N GLY A 359 -10.29 -0.02 -15.96
CA GLY A 359 -11.27 -0.15 -14.87
C GLY A 359 -10.68 -0.08 -13.46
N SER A 360 -9.48 0.47 -13.32
CA SER A 360 -8.78 0.65 -12.03
C SER A 360 -7.97 1.96 -12.01
N THR A 361 -7.27 2.23 -10.93
CA THR A 361 -6.34 3.36 -10.82
C THR A 361 -5.29 3.40 -11.95
N PHE A 362 -4.95 2.26 -12.55
CA PHE A 362 -4.03 2.23 -13.68
C PHE A 362 -4.48 3.11 -14.85
N GLU A 363 -5.78 3.12 -15.16
CA GLU A 363 -6.33 3.95 -16.24
C GLU A 363 -6.09 5.45 -15.98
N GLU A 364 -6.27 5.88 -14.73
CA GLU A 364 -5.94 7.25 -14.28
C GLU A 364 -4.44 7.54 -14.41
N ILE A 365 -3.57 6.63 -13.96
CA ILE A 365 -2.11 6.77 -14.06
C ILE A 365 -1.68 6.83 -15.52
N ALA A 366 -2.19 5.95 -16.38
CA ALA A 366 -1.87 5.91 -17.80
C ALA A 366 -2.29 7.20 -18.52
N LEU A 367 -3.47 7.73 -18.18
CA LEU A 367 -3.96 9.00 -18.74
C LEU A 367 -3.09 10.20 -18.32
N ILE A 368 -2.71 10.29 -17.05
CA ILE A 368 -1.92 11.39 -16.50
C ILE A 368 -0.49 11.35 -17.05
N THR A 369 0.14 10.18 -17.12
CA THR A 369 1.56 10.06 -17.50
C THR A 369 1.79 9.89 -18.99
N GLY A 370 0.80 9.38 -19.73
CA GLY A 370 1.00 8.92 -21.12
C GLY A 370 1.94 7.70 -21.23
N GLY A 371 2.27 7.06 -20.11
CA GLY A 371 3.23 5.95 -20.02
C GLY A 371 2.60 4.55 -20.08
N GLY A 372 1.31 4.45 -20.37
CA GLY A 372 0.64 3.16 -20.38
C GLY A 372 -0.43 3.02 -21.43
N LYS A 373 -0.68 1.76 -21.80
CA LYS A 373 -1.77 1.33 -22.69
C LYS A 373 -2.76 0.49 -21.90
N THR A 374 -4.01 0.94 -21.84
CA THR A 374 -5.11 0.16 -21.25
C THR A 374 -5.70 -0.82 -22.25
N VAL A 375 -6.01 -2.02 -21.79
CA VAL A 375 -6.81 -3.00 -22.56
C VAL A 375 -8.16 -3.20 -21.88
N SER A 376 -9.17 -3.55 -22.65
CA SER A 376 -10.48 -3.87 -22.07
C SER A 376 -10.36 -5.05 -21.09
N PRO A 377 -11.05 -5.02 -19.93
CA PRO A 377 -11.18 -6.21 -19.11
C PRO A 377 -11.84 -7.32 -19.93
N GLY A 378 -11.15 -8.43 -20.14
CA GLY A 378 -11.68 -9.48 -21.03
C GLY A 378 -10.75 -10.69 -21.17
N GLY A 379 -9.77 -10.79 -20.28
CA GLY A 379 -8.92 -11.97 -20.19
C GLY A 379 -7.54 -11.84 -20.84
N PRO A 380 -6.72 -12.90 -20.69
CA PRO A 380 -5.30 -12.91 -21.04
C PRO A 380 -5.01 -12.64 -22.52
N GLY A 381 -5.93 -12.99 -23.42
CA GLY A 381 -5.72 -12.81 -24.86
C GLY A 381 -5.58 -11.35 -25.31
N LEU A 382 -6.34 -10.44 -24.69
CA LEU A 382 -6.26 -9.00 -24.99
C LEU A 382 -4.90 -8.42 -24.54
N LEU A 383 -4.39 -8.89 -23.41
CA LEU A 383 -3.09 -8.51 -22.92
C LEU A 383 -1.97 -8.98 -23.87
N ALA A 384 -2.04 -10.25 -24.31
CA ALA A 384 -1.12 -10.83 -25.28
C ALA A 384 -1.10 -10.05 -26.62
N CYS A 385 -2.26 -9.64 -27.13
CA CYS A 385 -2.37 -8.83 -28.35
C CYS A 385 -1.74 -7.44 -28.17
N ALA A 386 -1.98 -6.79 -27.02
CA ALA A 386 -1.41 -5.48 -26.76
C ALA A 386 0.11 -5.50 -26.59
N TRP A 387 0.68 -6.57 -26.01
CA TRP A 387 2.12 -6.76 -25.98
C TRP A 387 2.71 -6.91 -27.37
N GLU A 388 2.10 -7.74 -28.21
CA GLU A 388 2.54 -7.96 -29.59
C GLU A 388 2.54 -6.67 -30.40
N GLU A 389 1.46 -5.88 -30.32
CA GLU A 389 1.34 -4.59 -30.98
C GLU A 389 2.46 -3.63 -30.56
N LEU A 390 2.75 -3.54 -29.26
CA LEU A 390 3.78 -2.65 -28.74
C LEU A 390 5.21 -3.14 -29.06
N LEU A 391 5.44 -4.47 -29.07
CA LEU A 391 6.72 -5.05 -29.44
C LEU A 391 7.00 -4.92 -30.95
N THR A 392 5.96 -4.84 -31.77
CA THR A 392 6.08 -4.59 -33.23
C THR A 392 6.41 -3.14 -33.53
N ASN A 393 6.10 -2.22 -32.60
CA ASN A 393 6.40 -0.78 -32.74
C ASN A 393 7.36 -0.30 -31.62
N PRO A 394 8.66 -0.58 -31.72
CA PRO A 394 9.65 -0.24 -30.67
C PRO A 394 9.86 1.25 -30.46
N GLU A 395 9.61 2.08 -31.48
CA GLU A 395 9.69 3.54 -31.37
C GLU A 395 8.57 4.06 -30.45
N GLU A 396 7.33 3.60 -30.65
CA GLU A 396 6.21 3.96 -29.77
C GLU A 396 6.39 3.40 -28.35
N ALA A 397 6.90 2.17 -28.20
CA ALA A 397 7.21 1.60 -26.90
C ALA A 397 8.21 2.46 -26.13
N THR A 398 9.26 2.94 -26.81
CA THR A 398 10.27 3.82 -26.23
C THR A 398 9.67 5.17 -25.86
N ALA A 399 8.95 5.80 -26.78
CA ALA A 399 8.31 7.11 -26.57
C ALA A 399 7.27 7.04 -25.41
N MET A 400 6.50 5.95 -25.31
CA MET A 400 5.56 5.71 -24.22
C MET A 400 6.31 5.58 -22.87
N GLY A 401 7.41 4.83 -22.82
CA GLY A 401 8.25 4.72 -21.63
C GLY A 401 8.80 6.07 -21.16
N GLU A 402 9.29 6.90 -22.10
CA GLU A 402 9.80 8.25 -21.80
C GLU A 402 8.69 9.19 -21.29
N ARG A 403 7.50 9.16 -21.91
CA ARG A 403 6.34 9.91 -21.40
C ARG A 403 6.00 9.47 -19.98
N GLY A 404 5.95 8.14 -19.75
CA GLY A 404 5.70 7.55 -18.44
C GLY A 404 6.66 8.06 -17.38
N ARG A 405 7.96 8.06 -17.68
CA ARG A 405 8.99 8.55 -16.76
C ARG A 405 8.79 10.04 -16.42
N ARG A 406 8.63 10.90 -17.42
CA ARG A 406 8.36 12.33 -17.18
C ARG A 406 7.10 12.56 -16.36
N GLY A 407 6.02 11.84 -16.67
CA GLY A 407 4.77 11.95 -15.91
C GLY A 407 4.90 11.49 -14.46
N VAL A 408 5.72 10.46 -14.20
CA VAL A 408 6.02 10.04 -12.81
C VAL A 408 6.86 11.07 -12.08
N GLU A 409 7.89 11.63 -12.71
CA GLU A 409 8.72 12.69 -12.13
C GLU A 409 7.88 13.90 -11.72
N GLU A 410 6.89 14.26 -12.51
CA GLU A 410 6.00 15.41 -12.28
C GLU A 410 4.93 15.14 -11.25
N HIS A 411 4.23 13.99 -11.33
CA HIS A 411 2.99 13.75 -10.57
C HIS A 411 3.11 12.73 -9.45
N TYR A 412 4.09 11.82 -9.51
CA TYR A 412 4.22 10.68 -8.60
C TYR A 412 5.59 10.61 -7.90
N SER A 413 6.33 11.72 -7.89
CA SER A 413 7.57 11.83 -7.11
C SER A 413 7.29 12.07 -5.64
N VAL A 414 8.26 11.73 -4.78
CA VAL A 414 8.22 12.07 -3.34
C VAL A 414 7.99 13.56 -3.13
N LYS A 415 8.59 14.41 -3.98
CA LYS A 415 8.40 15.86 -3.91
C LYS A 415 6.94 16.24 -4.15
N ALA A 416 6.30 15.70 -5.19
CA ALA A 416 4.90 16.00 -5.51
C ALA A 416 3.98 15.56 -4.36
N MET A 417 4.19 14.36 -3.80
CA MET A 417 3.42 13.85 -2.65
C MET A 417 3.63 14.73 -1.42
N LYS A 418 4.86 15.09 -1.09
CA LYS A 418 5.19 15.94 0.07
C LYS A 418 4.52 17.31 -0.04
N ASP A 419 4.71 17.99 -1.18
CA ASP A 419 4.16 19.33 -1.42
C ASP A 419 2.62 19.30 -1.38
N GLY A 420 2.01 18.25 -1.93
CA GLY A 420 0.57 18.01 -1.85
C GLY A 420 0.10 17.78 -0.41
N PHE A 421 0.77 16.93 0.34
CA PHE A 421 0.43 16.67 1.74
C PHE A 421 0.50 17.94 2.61
N LEU A 422 1.56 18.73 2.46
CA LEU A 422 1.71 19.98 3.23
C LEU A 422 0.54 20.94 2.98
N LYS A 423 0.11 21.11 1.74
CA LYS A 423 -1.06 21.94 1.40
C LYS A 423 -2.32 21.41 2.07
N LEU A 424 -2.54 20.11 2.04
CA LEU A 424 -3.71 19.47 2.65
C LEU A 424 -3.68 19.57 4.17
N ALA A 425 -2.54 19.31 4.80
CA ALA A 425 -2.38 19.41 6.25
C ALA A 425 -2.57 20.86 6.75
N GLN A 426 -2.01 21.86 6.05
CA GLN A 426 -2.25 23.28 6.36
C GLN A 426 -3.73 23.65 6.27
N ARG A 427 -4.45 23.15 5.24
CA ARG A 427 -5.92 23.36 5.13
C ARG A 427 -6.68 22.69 6.27
N ALA A 428 -6.29 21.50 6.70
CA ALA A 428 -6.91 20.83 7.84
C ALA A 428 -6.70 21.63 9.14
N CYS A 429 -5.47 22.11 9.40
CA CYS A 429 -5.17 22.96 10.55
C CYS A 429 -5.96 24.28 10.54
N ALA A 430 -6.02 24.97 9.40
CA ALA A 430 -6.78 26.22 9.26
C ALA A 430 -8.28 26.01 9.50
N LYS A 431 -8.84 24.89 9.00
CA LYS A 431 -10.25 24.54 9.21
C LYS A 431 -10.56 24.27 10.68
N THR A 432 -9.65 23.63 11.41
CA THR A 432 -9.81 23.40 12.84
C THR A 432 -9.70 24.71 13.64
N ALA A 433 -8.71 25.54 13.35
CA ALA A 433 -8.53 26.85 14.00
C ALA A 433 -9.74 27.77 13.82
N SER A 434 -10.42 27.76 12.67
CA SER A 434 -11.60 28.56 12.41
C SER A 434 -12.87 28.09 13.17
N ARG A 435 -12.84 26.93 13.83
CA ARG A 435 -13.94 26.41 14.66
C ARG A 435 -13.75 26.66 16.15
N GLN A 436 -12.57 27.11 16.55
CA GLN A 436 -12.30 27.52 17.92
C GLN A 436 -12.89 28.93 18.12
N PRO A 437 -13.70 29.17 19.17
CA PRO A 437 -14.40 30.43 19.40
C PRO A 437 -13.48 31.59 19.71
#